data_ce41974645bd668375f11e176d990442
#
_entry.id   ce41974645bd668375f11e176d990442
#
_cell.length_a   1.000
_cell.length_b   1.000
_cell.length_c   1.000
_cell.angle_alpha   90.00
_cell.angle_beta   90.00
_cell.angle_gamma   90.00
#
_symmetry.space_group_name_H-M   'P 1'
#
loop_
_entity.id
_entity.type
_entity.pdbx_description
1 polymer ?
#
loop_
_entity_poly.entity_id
_entity_poly.type
_entity_poly.pdbx_seq_one_letter_code
_entity_poly.pdbx_strand_id
1 'polypeptide(L)' 'MEIKVLGPGCAKCQKTEDVVKEAVAESGVQADVEKVTDIMKIAGYGVMMTPAVVVDGEVKSVGKIPSKEAVKSWIGE' A
#
# COMPACT_ATOMS: atom_id res chain seq x y z
N MET A 1 -4.33 -10.13 7.62
CA MET A 1 -3.30 -9.49 6.76
C MET A 1 -3.36 -7.99 6.92
N GLU A 2 -2.22 -7.36 7.11
CA GLU A 2 -2.15 -5.91 7.24
C GLU A 2 -1.50 -5.31 6.01
N ILE A 3 -2.17 -4.35 5.42
CA ILE A 3 -1.66 -3.63 4.27
C ILE A 3 -1.57 -2.17 4.66
N LYS A 4 -0.40 -1.56 4.46
CA LYS A 4 -0.21 -0.15 4.78
C LYS A 4 0.17 0.61 3.52
N VAL A 5 -0.52 1.72 3.30
CA VAL A 5 -0.22 2.63 2.20
C VAL A 5 0.51 3.82 2.80
N LEU A 6 1.78 3.96 2.47
CA LEU A 6 2.64 5.00 3.03
C LEU A 6 2.64 6.22 2.12
N GLY A 7 2.28 7.37 2.67
CA GLY A 7 2.34 8.60 1.91
C GLY A 7 1.65 9.75 2.63
N PRO A 8 2.10 11.00 2.38
CA PRO A 8 1.57 12.16 3.09
C PRO A 8 0.21 12.65 2.59
N GLY A 9 -0.46 11.91 1.71
CA GLY A 9 -1.79 12.27 1.24
C GLY A 9 -1.83 12.96 -0.11
N CYS A 10 -0.80 12.79 -0.92
CA CYS A 10 -0.78 13.35 -2.27
C CYS A 10 -1.74 12.58 -3.20
N ALA A 11 -1.97 13.10 -4.40
CA ALA A 11 -2.88 12.48 -5.35
C ALA A 11 -2.48 11.04 -5.69
N LYS A 12 -1.18 10.78 -5.84
CA LYS A 12 -0.69 9.43 -6.12
C LYS A 12 -0.91 8.50 -4.93
N CYS A 13 -0.77 9.03 -3.72
CA CYS A 13 -1.02 8.25 -2.50
C CYS A 13 -2.48 7.84 -2.43
N GLN A 14 -3.38 8.75 -2.78
CA GLN A 14 -4.81 8.46 -2.79
C GLN A 14 -5.16 7.40 -3.83
N LYS A 15 -4.58 7.49 -5.02
CA LYS A 15 -4.80 6.49 -6.07
C LYS A 15 -4.26 5.12 -5.65
N THR A 16 -3.12 5.09 -4.99
CA THR A 16 -2.55 3.85 -4.47
C THR A 16 -3.49 3.20 -3.46
N GLU A 17 -4.03 3.99 -2.55
CA GLU A 17 -4.99 3.50 -1.58
C GLU A 17 -6.22 2.92 -2.27
N ASP A 18 -6.74 3.62 -3.28
CA ASP A 18 -7.91 3.17 -4.03
C ASP A 18 -7.63 1.83 -4.73
N VAL A 19 -6.47 1.69 -5.37
CA VAL A 19 -6.08 0.46 -6.03
C VAL A 19 -5.99 -0.70 -5.04
N VAL A 20 -5.37 -0.46 -3.89
CA VAL A 20 -5.24 -1.49 -2.85
C VAL A 20 -6.62 -1.92 -2.35
N LYS A 21 -7.50 -0.97 -2.07
CA LYS A 21 -8.85 -1.30 -1.60
C LYS A 21 -9.64 -2.08 -2.63
N GLU A 22 -9.54 -1.71 -3.90
CA GLU A 22 -10.20 -2.45 -4.96
C GLU A 22 -9.69 -3.88 -5.07
N ALA A 23 -8.37 -4.06 -5.03
CA ALA A 23 -7.76 -5.39 -5.11
C ALA A 23 -8.22 -6.27 -3.96
N VAL A 24 -8.26 -5.73 -2.74
CA VAL A 24 -8.72 -6.45 -1.56
C VAL A 24 -10.19 -6.86 -1.73
N ALA A 25 -11.02 -5.93 -2.18
CA ALA A 25 -12.45 -6.19 -2.35
C ALA A 25 -12.69 -7.28 -3.41
N GLU A 26 -11.95 -7.24 -4.51
CA GLU A 26 -12.13 -8.20 -5.59
C GLU A 26 -11.59 -9.58 -5.25
N SER A 27 -10.51 -9.64 -4.47
CA SER A 27 -9.91 -10.92 -4.11
C SER A 27 -10.67 -11.64 -2.99
N GLY A 28 -11.49 -10.92 -2.24
CA GLY A 28 -12.22 -11.48 -1.12
C GLY A 28 -11.35 -11.81 0.09
N VAL A 29 -10.11 -11.34 0.09
CA VAL A 29 -9.18 -11.58 1.20
C VAL A 29 -9.53 -10.69 2.38
N GLN A 30 -9.41 -11.23 3.58
CA GLN A 30 -9.57 -10.44 4.81
C GLN A 30 -8.28 -9.67 5.07
N ALA A 31 -8.32 -8.37 4.84
CA ALA A 31 -7.15 -7.52 5.00
C ALA A 31 -7.55 -6.17 5.56
N ASP A 32 -6.71 -5.65 6.45
CA ASP A 32 -6.88 -4.32 7.01
C ASP A 32 -5.99 -3.36 6.21
N VAL A 33 -6.60 -2.36 5.61
CA VAL A 33 -5.87 -1.36 4.84
C VAL A 33 -5.75 -0.11 5.68
N GLU A 34 -4.52 0.27 6.00
CA GLU A 34 -4.23 1.43 6.82
C GLU A 34 -3.40 2.43 6.03
N LYS A 35 -3.76 3.70 6.16
CA LYS A 35 -3.02 4.79 5.53
C LYS A 35 -2.05 5.37 6.56
N VAL A 36 -0.76 5.38 6.22
CA VAL A 36 0.28 5.94 7.08
C VAL A 36 0.77 7.24 6.47
N THR A 37 0.48 8.36 7.15
CA THR A 37 0.82 9.68 6.66
C THR A 37 1.97 10.32 7.43
N ASP A 38 2.38 9.74 8.54
CA ASP A 38 3.46 10.26 9.37
C ASP A 38 4.81 9.98 8.72
N ILE A 39 5.51 11.05 8.35
CA ILE A 39 6.80 10.96 7.66
C ILE A 39 7.83 10.16 8.47
N MET A 40 7.81 10.30 9.79
CA MET A 40 8.74 9.55 10.65
C MET A 40 8.49 8.06 10.58
N LYS A 41 7.22 7.66 10.58
CA LYS A 41 6.87 6.23 10.45
C LYS A 41 7.22 5.71 9.07
N ILE A 42 6.97 6.51 8.03
CA ILE A 42 7.32 6.13 6.66
C ILE A 42 8.82 5.89 6.55
N ALA A 43 9.62 6.80 7.10
CA ALA A 43 11.08 6.66 7.10
C ALA A 43 11.52 5.40 7.87
N GLY A 44 10.78 5.05 8.92
CA GLY A 44 11.08 3.85 9.71
C GLY A 44 10.96 2.55 8.92
N TYR A 45 10.24 2.55 7.81
CA TYR A 45 10.17 1.39 6.92
C TYR A 45 11.33 1.35 5.93
N GLY A 46 12.21 2.33 5.95
CA GLY A 46 13.30 2.43 4.99
C GLY A 46 12.87 2.96 3.64
N VAL A 47 11.69 3.56 3.56
CA VAL A 47 11.14 4.08 2.32
C VAL A 47 11.55 5.53 2.12
N MET A 48 12.13 5.83 0.97
CA MET A 48 12.58 7.18 0.65
C MET A 48 11.65 7.90 -0.33
N MET A 49 10.75 7.17 -0.98
CA MET A 49 9.82 7.74 -1.95
C MET A 49 8.42 7.26 -1.65
N THR A 50 7.43 8.10 -1.92
CA THR A 50 6.03 7.77 -1.74
C THR A 50 5.30 7.93 -3.07
N PRO A 51 4.20 7.21 -3.31
CA PRO A 51 3.55 6.28 -2.39
C PRO A 51 4.29 4.94 -2.28
N ALA A 52 4.11 4.25 -1.18
CA ALA A 52 4.67 2.92 -0.98
C ALA A 52 3.62 2.01 -0.39
N VAL A 53 3.74 0.71 -0.64
CA VAL A 53 2.80 -0.28 -0.12
C VAL A 53 3.58 -1.31 0.68
N VAL A 54 3.10 -1.59 1.89
CA VAL A 54 3.67 -2.57 2.80
C VAL A 54 2.61 -3.64 3.07
N VAL A 55 2.97 -4.89 2.89
CA VAL A 55 2.07 -6.02 3.18
C VAL A 55 2.72 -6.88 4.26
N ASP A 56 2.05 -7.00 5.40
CA ASP A 56 2.52 -7.76 6.56
C ASP A 56 3.97 -7.42 6.94
N GLY A 57 4.27 -6.12 6.96
CA GLY A 57 5.59 -5.62 7.35
C GLY A 57 6.64 -5.65 6.26
N GLU A 58 6.31 -6.13 5.08
CA GLU A 58 7.25 -6.22 3.96
C GLU A 58 6.91 -5.18 2.89
N VAL A 59 7.89 -4.35 2.53
CA VAL A 59 7.69 -3.30 1.52
C VAL A 59 7.61 -3.95 0.14
N LYS A 60 6.48 -3.75 -0.54
CA LYS A 60 6.23 -4.36 -1.84
C LYS A 60 6.38 -3.40 -3.01
N SER A 61 6.16 -2.11 -2.78
CA SER A 61 6.22 -1.11 -3.83
C SER A 61 6.67 0.21 -3.25
N VAL A 62 7.49 0.95 -3.99
CA VAL A 62 8.03 2.25 -3.56
C VAL A 62 8.01 3.21 -4.75
N GLY A 63 7.46 4.40 -4.50
CA GLY A 63 7.58 5.51 -5.46
C GLY A 63 6.70 5.43 -6.69
N LYS A 64 5.76 4.50 -6.73
CA LYS A 64 4.86 4.36 -7.87
C LYS A 64 3.50 3.82 -7.44
N ILE A 65 2.50 4.04 -8.29
CA ILE A 65 1.16 3.48 -8.08
C ILE A 65 1.19 2.05 -8.63
N PRO A 66 0.98 1.04 -7.78
CA PRO A 66 0.99 -0.34 -8.27
C PRO A 66 -0.27 -0.64 -9.09
N SER A 67 -0.18 -1.65 -9.95
CA SER A 67 -1.36 -2.12 -10.65
C SER A 67 -2.21 -2.99 -9.72
N LYS A 68 -3.49 -3.11 -10.02
CA LYS A 68 -4.39 -3.95 -9.24
C LYS A 68 -3.92 -5.41 -9.27
N GLU A 69 -3.45 -5.87 -10.41
CA GLU A 69 -2.92 -7.23 -10.55
C GLU A 69 -1.71 -7.47 -9.66
N ALA A 70 -0.82 -6.49 -9.57
CA ALA A 70 0.35 -6.61 -8.70
C ALA A 70 -0.08 -6.73 -7.24
N VAL A 71 -1.00 -5.87 -6.82
CA VAL A 71 -1.51 -5.93 -5.44
C VAL A 71 -2.15 -7.28 -5.15
N LYS A 72 -2.95 -7.78 -6.07
CA LYS A 72 -3.59 -9.10 -5.91
C LYS A 72 -2.55 -10.19 -5.72
N SER A 73 -1.44 -10.14 -6.46
CA SER A 73 -0.40 -11.14 -6.31
C SER A 73 0.26 -11.08 -4.93
N TRP A 74 0.36 -9.89 -4.36
CA TRP A 74 0.94 -9.73 -3.02
C TRP A 74 0.05 -10.29 -1.92
N ILE A 75 -1.25 -10.29 -2.12
CA ILE A 75 -2.20 -10.73 -1.09
C ILE A 75 -2.70 -12.15 -1.31
N GLY A 76 -2.04 -12.90 -2.20
CA GLY A 76 -2.28 -14.33 -2.32
C GLY A 76 -3.24 -14.76 -3.42
N GLU A 77 -3.48 -13.91 -4.35
CA GLU A 77 -4.34 -14.23 -5.50
C GLU A 77 -3.61 -15.09 -6.52
#